data_223350b9942da3cdefab7cdefe43f050
#
_entry.id   223350b9942da3cdefab7cdefe43f050
#
_cell.length_a   1.000
_cell.length_b   1.000
_cell.length_c   1.000
_cell.angle_alpha   90.00
_cell.angle_beta   90.00
_cell.angle_gamma   90.00
#
_symmetry.space_group_name_H-M   'P 1'
#
loop_
_entity.id
_entity.type
_entity.pdbx_description
1 polymer ?
#
loop_
_entity_poly.entity_id
_entity_poly.type
_entity_poly.pdbx_seq_one_letter_code
_entity_poly.pdbx_strand_id
1 'polypeptide(L)'
;MRCNKLWRLVVLAVFVAAVAAAAVFSHRTEENSIMGVPVVSEAEMSRFTSFVPQEISSFILCDGEIAAVDKSTFTVYISQNIKENTGYKELVGRITTQNPGWELYFAEDEMFADLDRAVAENHPFRLIVATGENEYMEYGVVFTTLPVVRIEGQQLYTMPETGTCFGGDVTVWDSNYARTGGYIKEKSNAEWQENDLRDAGEAKQTWKLSLHNPKGGVNMLNLFGLGKEDDWILNGISGDPSRVREKLAAHIWNSVSADGAYTLRTPQGEYAEVVYNGEYKGVYTISRKTDQKFLDIDSDDLLLRDKKYPRGSYAQNNYTVLDGYYTEDEVWQIVEPFHTKEDLSAVNINSWIDANIIANAVYNKGRRSYTEMYYLFSNGTSAAKIEFMPVTEDAVFGITHRTKRNIYEFDRNLYTSEVKYTDEYDKLKEICPDLDERIAERYRYLRGDILAEDSIFDFIDSEYSSLQNSGALLREKVRWEISGKKQSTEPLKEYIKARFEYLDTVYGDE
;
A
#
# COMPACT_ATOMS: atom_id res chain seq x y z
N MET A 1 -36.96 -38.41 59.48
CA MET A 1 -35.77 -37.47 59.34
C MET A 1 -34.58 -38.01 58.54
N ARG A 2 -34.48 -39.27 58.18
CA ARG A 2 -33.34 -39.81 57.43
C ARG A 2 -33.42 -39.61 55.85
N CYS A 3 -34.63 -39.47 55.31
CA CYS A 3 -34.84 -39.34 53.86
C CYS A 3 -34.35 -37.99 53.27
N ASN A 4 -34.40 -36.89 54.04
CA ASN A 4 -33.99 -35.55 53.62
C ASN A 4 -32.47 -35.36 53.51
N LYS A 5 -31.65 -36.16 54.20
CA LYS A 5 -30.18 -36.08 54.11
C LYS A 5 -29.64 -36.76 52.84
N LEU A 6 -30.26 -37.88 52.51
CA LEU A 6 -29.85 -38.62 51.28
C LEU A 6 -30.13 -37.80 50.01
N TRP A 7 -31.29 -37.16 49.94
CA TRP A 7 -31.69 -36.33 48.82
C TRP A 7 -30.78 -35.08 48.66
N ARG A 8 -30.40 -34.45 49.79
CA ARG A 8 -29.44 -33.34 49.78
C ARG A 8 -28.03 -33.76 49.28
N LEU A 9 -27.59 -34.94 49.60
CA LEU A 9 -26.33 -35.50 49.14
C LEU A 9 -26.36 -35.83 47.65
N VAL A 10 -27.48 -36.35 47.14
CA VAL A 10 -27.65 -36.61 45.69
C VAL A 10 -27.69 -35.30 44.90
N VAL A 11 -28.43 -34.30 45.36
CA VAL A 11 -28.46 -32.97 44.70
C VAL A 11 -27.09 -32.30 44.72
N LEU A 12 -26.36 -32.40 45.82
CA LEU A 12 -24.99 -31.86 45.92
C LEU A 12 -24.03 -32.60 44.98
N ALA A 13 -24.14 -33.95 44.90
CA ALA A 13 -23.31 -34.74 44.01
C ALA A 13 -23.59 -34.42 42.51
N VAL A 14 -24.86 -34.24 42.12
CA VAL A 14 -25.26 -33.83 40.77
C VAL A 14 -24.77 -32.41 40.47
N PHE A 15 -24.87 -31.50 41.44
CA PHE A 15 -24.38 -30.14 41.28
C PHE A 15 -22.84 -30.09 41.12
N VAL A 16 -22.10 -30.84 41.95
CA VAL A 16 -20.66 -30.95 41.86
C VAL A 16 -20.24 -31.62 40.56
N ALA A 17 -20.94 -32.65 40.08
CA ALA A 17 -20.68 -33.29 38.80
C ALA A 17 -21.00 -32.35 37.64
N ALA A 18 -22.05 -31.54 37.71
CA ALA A 18 -22.35 -30.52 36.69
C ALA A 18 -21.32 -29.38 36.66
N VAL A 19 -20.87 -28.93 37.83
CA VAL A 19 -19.77 -27.92 37.90
C VAL A 19 -18.47 -28.48 37.43
N ALA A 20 -18.13 -29.73 37.77
CA ALA A 20 -16.93 -30.40 37.29
C ALA A 20 -16.99 -30.64 35.76
N ALA A 21 -18.17 -31.04 35.24
CA ALA A 21 -18.37 -31.20 33.78
C ALA A 21 -18.28 -29.83 33.05
N ALA A 22 -18.86 -28.78 33.63
CA ALA A 22 -18.74 -27.42 33.09
C ALA A 22 -17.30 -26.91 33.13
N ALA A 23 -16.55 -27.17 34.21
CA ALA A 23 -15.15 -26.80 34.32
C ALA A 23 -14.25 -27.60 33.35
N VAL A 24 -14.51 -28.88 33.14
CA VAL A 24 -13.80 -29.70 32.16
C VAL A 24 -14.15 -29.26 30.73
N PHE A 25 -15.40 -28.91 30.47
CA PHE A 25 -15.83 -28.38 29.20
C PHE A 25 -15.21 -27.01 28.90
N SER A 26 -15.22 -26.12 29.89
CA SER A 26 -14.56 -24.81 29.82
C SER A 26 -13.05 -24.94 29.60
N HIS A 27 -12.39 -25.87 30.28
CA HIS A 27 -10.95 -26.10 30.11
C HIS A 27 -10.62 -26.73 28.73
N ARG A 28 -11.47 -27.63 28.20
CA ARG A 28 -11.30 -28.17 26.86
C ARG A 28 -11.55 -27.13 25.75
N THR A 29 -12.49 -26.20 25.98
CA THR A 29 -12.77 -25.11 25.01
C THR A 29 -11.66 -24.08 24.99
N GLU A 30 -10.96 -23.81 26.10
CA GLU A 30 -9.79 -22.92 26.13
C GLU A 30 -8.57 -23.55 25.45
N GLU A 31 -8.38 -24.88 25.56
CA GLU A 31 -7.26 -25.57 24.92
C GLU A 31 -7.39 -25.68 23.39
N ASN A 32 -8.61 -25.67 22.85
CA ASN A 32 -8.89 -25.83 21.41
C ASN A 32 -9.69 -24.66 20.86
N SER A 33 -9.13 -23.46 20.95
CA SER A 33 -9.75 -22.24 20.43
C SER A 33 -8.78 -21.45 19.55
N ILE A 34 -9.35 -20.75 18.57
CA ILE A 34 -8.64 -19.87 17.63
C ILE A 34 -9.19 -18.47 17.81
N MET A 35 -8.33 -17.52 18.18
CA MET A 35 -8.73 -16.12 18.44
C MET A 35 -9.93 -16.02 19.42
N GLY A 36 -9.98 -16.93 20.41
CA GLY A 36 -11.05 -16.99 21.40
C GLY A 36 -12.33 -17.67 20.94
N VAL A 37 -12.38 -18.21 19.73
CA VAL A 37 -13.51 -18.97 19.17
C VAL A 37 -13.22 -20.47 19.27
N PRO A 38 -14.08 -21.29 19.91
CA PRO A 38 -13.92 -22.73 19.98
C PRO A 38 -13.88 -23.41 18.61
N VAL A 39 -13.05 -24.44 18.47
CA VAL A 39 -13.04 -25.33 17.31
C VAL A 39 -13.89 -26.55 17.63
N VAL A 40 -14.82 -26.89 16.74
CA VAL A 40 -15.77 -28.01 16.89
C VAL A 40 -15.63 -29.00 15.75
N SER A 41 -15.79 -30.29 16.08
CA SER A 41 -15.74 -31.37 15.11
C SER A 41 -16.96 -31.39 14.19
N GLU A 42 -16.87 -32.07 13.05
CA GLU A 42 -18.00 -32.30 12.14
C GLU A 42 -19.17 -33.00 12.84
N ALA A 43 -18.91 -33.87 13.81
CA ALA A 43 -19.96 -34.53 14.60
C ALA A 43 -20.73 -33.51 15.48
N GLU A 44 -20.05 -32.57 16.07
CA GLU A 44 -20.67 -31.48 16.86
C GLU A 44 -21.39 -30.47 15.97
N MET A 45 -20.86 -30.24 14.74
CA MET A 45 -21.48 -29.40 13.72
C MET A 45 -22.83 -29.94 13.25
N SER A 46 -23.05 -31.27 13.30
CA SER A 46 -24.30 -31.91 12.87
C SER A 46 -25.56 -31.44 13.61
N ARG A 47 -25.42 -30.78 14.76
CA ARG A 47 -26.53 -30.14 15.50
C ARG A 47 -27.12 -28.93 14.81
N PHE A 48 -26.32 -28.23 13.99
CA PHE A 48 -26.75 -27.07 13.22
C PHE A 48 -27.42 -27.54 11.93
N THR A 49 -28.75 -27.52 11.90
CA THR A 49 -29.54 -28.08 10.81
C THR A 49 -30.37 -27.06 10.05
N SER A 50 -30.56 -25.87 10.62
CA SER A 50 -31.36 -24.79 10.05
C SER A 50 -30.48 -23.61 9.68
N PHE A 51 -30.11 -23.54 8.40
CA PHE A 51 -29.37 -22.40 7.87
C PHE A 51 -30.28 -21.16 7.78
N VAL A 52 -29.87 -20.06 8.40
CA VAL A 52 -30.55 -18.77 8.29
C VAL A 52 -29.76 -17.85 7.35
N PRO A 53 -30.43 -16.93 6.64
CA PRO A 53 -29.75 -16.01 5.74
C PRO A 53 -28.69 -15.21 6.52
N GLN A 54 -27.48 -15.13 5.92
CA GLN A 54 -26.39 -14.33 6.47
C GLN A 54 -26.82 -12.86 6.52
N GLU A 55 -26.77 -12.33 7.72
CA GLU A 55 -26.92 -10.89 7.91
C GLU A 55 -25.58 -10.19 7.75
N ILE A 56 -25.64 -8.99 7.19
CA ILE A 56 -24.46 -8.21 6.99
C ILE A 56 -23.77 -7.97 8.33
N SER A 57 -22.69 -8.61 8.53
CA SER A 57 -21.43 -8.38 9.27
C SER A 57 -21.39 -7.45 10.49
N SER A 58 -22.44 -6.79 10.91
CA SER A 58 -22.46 -5.99 12.14
C SER A 58 -22.28 -6.82 13.41
N PHE A 59 -22.28 -8.14 13.29
CA PHE A 59 -22.21 -9.08 14.40
C PHE A 59 -20.82 -9.71 14.61
N ILE A 60 -19.94 -9.63 13.63
CA ILE A 60 -18.58 -10.18 13.76
C ILE A 60 -17.64 -9.04 14.11
N LEU A 61 -17.10 -9.07 15.33
CA LEU A 61 -16.15 -8.10 15.83
C LEU A 61 -14.74 -8.68 15.84
N CYS A 62 -13.80 -7.90 15.36
CA CYS A 62 -12.37 -8.17 15.54
C CYS A 62 -11.79 -7.09 16.45
N ASP A 63 -11.33 -7.49 17.63
CA ASP A 63 -10.75 -6.60 18.64
C ASP A 63 -11.62 -5.37 19.01
N GLY A 64 -12.93 -5.58 19.10
CA GLY A 64 -13.88 -4.56 19.48
C GLY A 64 -14.33 -3.63 18.35
N GLU A 65 -13.93 -3.91 17.13
CA GLU A 65 -14.41 -3.21 15.93
C GLU A 65 -15.07 -4.21 14.97
N ILE A 66 -15.96 -3.70 14.11
CA ILE A 66 -16.57 -4.54 13.07
C ILE A 66 -15.46 -5.02 12.13
N ALA A 67 -15.38 -6.32 11.90
CA ALA A 67 -14.38 -6.92 11.05
C ALA A 67 -14.49 -6.44 9.58
N ALA A 68 -13.40 -6.54 8.84
CA ALA A 68 -13.40 -6.32 7.39
C ALA A 68 -14.07 -7.51 6.71
N VAL A 69 -15.29 -7.33 6.20
CA VAL A 69 -16.11 -8.40 5.62
C VAL A 69 -16.52 -8.04 4.21
N ASP A 70 -16.27 -8.93 3.26
CA ASP A 70 -16.91 -8.87 1.95
C ASP A 70 -18.34 -9.42 2.06
N LYS A 71 -19.32 -8.54 1.82
CA LYS A 71 -20.74 -8.84 1.94
C LYS A 71 -21.27 -9.72 0.80
N SER A 72 -20.57 -9.77 -0.31
CA SER A 72 -20.97 -10.59 -1.46
C SER A 72 -20.60 -12.06 -1.31
N THR A 73 -19.50 -12.33 -0.59
CA THR A 73 -18.96 -13.68 -0.36
C THR A 73 -19.05 -14.10 1.10
N PHE A 74 -19.49 -13.21 2.00
CA PHE A 74 -19.49 -13.41 3.45
C PHE A 74 -18.10 -13.84 4.00
N THR A 75 -17.05 -13.23 3.45
CA THR A 75 -15.68 -13.54 3.82
C THR A 75 -15.12 -12.46 4.74
N VAL A 76 -14.60 -12.89 5.88
CA VAL A 76 -13.93 -12.05 6.88
C VAL A 76 -12.43 -12.08 6.62
N TYR A 77 -11.80 -10.91 6.51
CA TYR A 77 -10.35 -10.77 6.30
C TYR A 77 -9.68 -10.37 7.61
N ILE A 78 -8.66 -11.12 8.02
CA ILE A 78 -7.96 -10.91 9.29
C ILE A 78 -6.45 -10.93 9.05
N SER A 79 -5.79 -9.81 9.39
CA SER A 79 -4.34 -9.71 9.36
C SER A 79 -3.71 -10.55 10.46
N GLN A 80 -2.71 -11.38 10.12
CA GLN A 80 -1.97 -12.22 11.06
C GLN A 80 -0.49 -12.31 10.64
N ASN A 81 0.41 -12.29 11.62
CA ASN A 81 1.83 -12.51 11.37
C ASN A 81 2.13 -14.00 11.28
N ILE A 82 1.87 -14.59 10.12
CA ILE A 82 2.07 -16.01 9.87
C ILE A 82 3.39 -16.21 9.15
N LYS A 83 4.22 -17.06 9.72
CA LYS A 83 5.50 -17.53 9.17
C LYS A 83 5.46 -19.04 9.11
N GLU A 84 6.45 -19.63 8.45
CA GLU A 84 6.65 -21.07 8.45
C GLU A 84 6.59 -21.64 9.89
N ASN A 85 5.79 -22.67 10.08
CA ASN A 85 5.53 -23.32 11.37
C ASN A 85 4.80 -22.47 12.43
N THR A 86 4.12 -21.38 12.05
CA THR A 86 3.26 -20.64 12.99
C THR A 86 2.05 -21.51 13.37
N GLY A 87 1.91 -21.79 14.67
CA GLY A 87 0.75 -22.53 15.19
C GLY A 87 -0.48 -21.62 15.34
N TYR A 88 -1.68 -22.19 15.21
CA TYR A 88 -2.94 -21.42 15.35
C TYR A 88 -3.10 -20.77 16.73
N LYS A 89 -2.42 -21.26 17.77
CA LYS A 89 -2.39 -20.65 19.12
C LYS A 89 -1.60 -19.35 19.19
N GLU A 90 -0.77 -19.08 18.18
CA GLU A 90 0.02 -17.85 18.08
C GLU A 90 -0.74 -16.72 17.38
N LEU A 91 -1.91 -17.01 16.80
CA LEU A 91 -2.77 -15.99 16.20
C LEU A 91 -3.23 -14.98 17.25
N VAL A 92 -3.11 -13.69 16.90
CA VAL A 92 -3.40 -12.59 17.81
C VAL A 92 -4.78 -12.00 17.56
N GLY A 93 -5.32 -11.31 18.58
CA GLY A 93 -6.65 -10.70 18.51
C GLY A 93 -7.78 -11.66 18.91
N ARG A 94 -9.01 -11.18 18.79
CA ARG A 94 -10.21 -11.93 19.14
C ARG A 94 -11.31 -11.69 18.12
N ILE A 95 -12.08 -12.75 17.84
CA ILE A 95 -13.34 -12.65 17.11
C ILE A 95 -14.47 -12.82 18.12
N THR A 96 -15.45 -11.92 18.09
CA THR A 96 -16.62 -11.95 18.97
C THR A 96 -17.87 -11.58 18.19
N THR A 97 -19.04 -11.76 18.80
CA THR A 97 -20.32 -11.29 18.26
C THR A 97 -20.87 -10.14 19.10
N GLN A 98 -21.59 -9.22 18.48
CA GLN A 98 -22.31 -8.14 19.19
C GLN A 98 -23.58 -8.65 19.90
N ASN A 99 -24.14 -9.77 19.46
CA ASN A 99 -25.35 -10.35 20.07
C ASN A 99 -24.97 -11.30 21.19
N PRO A 100 -25.28 -10.99 22.45
CA PRO A 100 -24.91 -11.83 23.60
C PRO A 100 -25.52 -13.24 23.58
N GLY A 101 -26.58 -13.44 22.78
CA GLY A 101 -27.25 -14.74 22.66
C GLY A 101 -26.72 -15.60 21.53
N TRP A 102 -25.73 -15.12 20.77
CA TRP A 102 -25.14 -15.85 19.68
C TRP A 102 -23.78 -16.41 20.07
N GLU A 103 -23.44 -17.54 19.50
CA GLU A 103 -22.17 -18.22 19.76
C GLU A 103 -21.38 -18.40 18.45
N LEU A 104 -20.07 -18.36 18.55
CA LEU A 104 -19.17 -18.55 17.42
C LEU A 104 -18.42 -19.86 17.55
N TYR A 105 -18.24 -20.55 16.42
CA TYR A 105 -17.47 -21.79 16.32
C TYR A 105 -16.68 -21.83 15.01
N PHE A 106 -15.41 -22.24 15.08
CA PHE A 106 -14.74 -22.71 13.88
C PHE A 106 -15.04 -24.19 13.65
N ALA A 107 -15.32 -24.55 12.41
CA ALA A 107 -15.30 -25.95 12.04
C ALA A 107 -13.86 -26.49 12.07
N GLU A 108 -13.70 -27.74 12.52
CA GLU A 108 -12.39 -28.42 12.46
C GLU A 108 -11.88 -28.45 11.01
N ASP A 109 -10.60 -28.10 10.83
CA ASP A 109 -9.95 -28.03 9.52
C ASP A 109 -8.47 -28.40 9.69
N GLU A 110 -8.00 -29.32 8.84
CA GLU A 110 -6.60 -29.76 8.88
C GLU A 110 -5.59 -28.64 8.56
N MET A 111 -6.01 -27.62 7.81
CA MET A 111 -5.20 -26.48 7.44
C MET A 111 -4.87 -25.56 8.63
N PHE A 112 -5.51 -25.74 9.79
CA PHE A 112 -5.07 -25.07 11.01
C PHE A 112 -3.68 -25.55 11.49
N ALA A 113 -3.24 -26.72 11.05
CA ALA A 113 -1.89 -27.20 11.32
C ALA A 113 -0.82 -26.69 10.35
N ASP A 114 -1.24 -26.01 9.27
CA ASP A 114 -0.38 -25.53 8.17
C ASP A 114 -0.87 -24.15 7.69
N LEU A 115 -0.80 -23.16 8.60
CA LEU A 115 -1.39 -21.83 8.37
C LEU A 115 -0.70 -21.04 7.26
N ASP A 116 0.61 -21.16 7.10
CA ASP A 116 1.34 -20.49 6.04
C ASP A 116 0.90 -20.99 4.66
N ARG A 117 0.69 -22.29 4.52
CA ARG A 117 0.10 -22.86 3.32
C ARG A 117 -1.36 -22.45 3.13
N ALA A 118 -2.17 -22.46 4.20
CA ALA A 118 -3.56 -22.02 4.14
C ALA A 118 -3.68 -20.57 3.63
N VAL A 119 -2.80 -19.69 4.12
CA VAL A 119 -2.75 -18.29 3.68
C VAL A 119 -2.32 -18.18 2.22
N ALA A 120 -1.22 -18.83 1.84
CA ALA A 120 -0.70 -18.79 0.47
C ALA A 120 -1.69 -19.35 -0.56
N GLU A 121 -2.44 -20.39 -0.20
CA GLU A 121 -3.49 -20.99 -1.04
C GLU A 121 -4.84 -20.27 -0.98
N ASN A 122 -4.94 -19.20 -0.17
CA ASN A 122 -6.19 -18.46 0.08
C ASN A 122 -7.32 -19.39 0.60
N HIS A 123 -7.00 -20.27 1.54
CA HIS A 123 -7.96 -21.20 2.14
C HIS A 123 -8.89 -20.48 3.13
N PRO A 124 -10.23 -20.49 2.92
CA PRO A 124 -11.18 -19.91 3.86
C PRO A 124 -11.53 -20.93 4.95
N PHE A 125 -11.35 -20.55 6.22
CA PHE A 125 -11.84 -21.36 7.35
C PHE A 125 -13.30 -21.08 7.62
N ARG A 126 -14.09 -22.12 7.88
CA ARG A 126 -15.53 -22.01 8.13
C ARG A 126 -15.78 -21.49 9.56
N LEU A 127 -16.43 -20.34 9.67
CA LEU A 127 -16.89 -19.73 10.91
C LEU A 127 -18.41 -19.84 10.98
N ILE A 128 -18.89 -20.55 12.00
CA ILE A 128 -20.32 -20.74 12.27
C ILE A 128 -20.74 -19.72 13.30
N VAL A 129 -21.81 -19.01 13.02
CA VAL A 129 -22.49 -18.12 13.93
C VAL A 129 -23.82 -18.77 14.33
N ALA A 130 -23.86 -19.41 15.49
CA ALA A 130 -25.07 -20.03 16.02
C ALA A 130 -26.01 -18.94 16.57
N THR A 131 -27.19 -18.83 15.98
CA THR A 131 -28.21 -17.83 16.35
C THR A 131 -29.32 -18.40 17.24
N GLY A 132 -29.38 -19.73 17.36
CA GLY A 132 -30.34 -20.49 18.15
C GLY A 132 -29.82 -21.90 18.39
N GLU A 133 -30.66 -22.78 18.96
CA GLU A 133 -30.26 -24.13 19.34
C GLU A 133 -29.77 -24.97 18.16
N ASN A 134 -30.37 -24.79 16.97
CA ASN A 134 -30.03 -25.50 15.74
C ASN A 134 -29.94 -24.56 14.51
N GLU A 135 -30.08 -23.25 14.71
CA GLU A 135 -30.03 -22.23 13.67
C GLU A 135 -28.63 -21.65 13.58
N TYR A 136 -28.16 -21.41 12.35
CA TYR A 136 -26.82 -20.87 12.13
C TYR A 136 -26.70 -20.07 10.84
N MET A 137 -25.70 -19.19 10.83
CA MET A 137 -25.13 -18.55 9.65
C MET A 137 -23.68 -19.05 9.48
N GLU A 138 -23.16 -18.98 8.27
CA GLU A 138 -21.79 -19.42 7.95
C GLU A 138 -21.03 -18.29 7.27
N TYR A 139 -19.77 -18.08 7.69
CA TYR A 139 -18.82 -17.14 7.09
C TYR A 139 -17.52 -17.88 6.73
N GLY A 140 -16.81 -17.39 5.71
CA GLY A 140 -15.43 -17.75 5.49
C GLY A 140 -14.50 -16.78 6.24
N VAL A 141 -13.52 -17.30 6.96
CA VAL A 141 -12.45 -16.49 7.55
C VAL A 141 -11.17 -16.73 6.76
N VAL A 142 -10.63 -15.67 6.20
CA VAL A 142 -9.35 -15.70 5.49
C VAL A 142 -8.32 -14.96 6.31
N PHE A 143 -7.24 -15.63 6.64
CA PHE A 143 -6.06 -14.97 7.20
C PHE A 143 -5.16 -14.45 6.09
N THR A 144 -4.53 -13.32 6.34
CA THR A 144 -3.56 -12.70 5.41
C THR A 144 -2.37 -12.18 6.21
N THR A 145 -1.19 -12.22 5.61
CA THR A 145 0.01 -11.63 6.20
C THR A 145 0.11 -10.13 5.90
N LEU A 146 -0.76 -9.59 5.06
CA LEU A 146 -0.83 -8.16 4.80
C LEU A 146 -1.70 -7.44 5.85
N PRO A 147 -1.45 -6.16 6.10
CA PRO A 147 -2.41 -5.31 6.79
C PRO A 147 -3.77 -5.32 6.09
N VAL A 148 -4.83 -5.17 6.90
CA VAL A 148 -6.21 -5.06 6.41
C VAL A 148 -6.76 -3.68 6.75
N VAL A 149 -7.27 -2.98 5.74
CA VAL A 149 -7.86 -1.66 5.85
C VAL A 149 -9.35 -1.74 5.51
N ARG A 150 -10.18 -1.42 6.48
CA ARG A 150 -11.63 -1.29 6.29
C ARG A 150 -12.00 0.18 6.22
N ILE A 151 -12.70 0.56 5.16
CA ILE A 151 -13.23 1.91 4.93
C ILE A 151 -14.74 1.82 4.85
N GLU A 152 -15.45 2.57 5.69
CA GLU A 152 -16.93 2.61 5.73
C GLU A 152 -17.41 4.05 5.73
N GLY A 153 -18.31 4.37 4.84
CA GLY A 153 -18.87 5.71 4.80
C GLY A 153 -19.83 5.96 3.66
N GLN A 154 -20.23 7.21 3.54
CA GLN A 154 -21.17 7.68 2.56
C GLN A 154 -20.60 8.88 1.81
N GLN A 155 -21.09 9.10 0.59
CA GLN A 155 -20.80 10.31 -0.14
C GLN A 155 -21.38 11.51 0.60
N LEU A 156 -20.54 12.48 0.98
CA LEU A 156 -20.96 13.68 1.67
C LEU A 156 -21.33 14.81 0.72
N TYR A 157 -20.48 15.04 -0.28
CA TYR A 157 -20.65 16.15 -1.21
C TYR A 157 -19.77 15.96 -2.47
N THR A 158 -20.11 16.72 -3.52
CA THR A 158 -19.31 16.78 -4.75
C THR A 158 -18.67 18.15 -4.85
N MET A 159 -17.36 18.19 -4.97
CA MET A 159 -16.63 19.43 -5.24
C MET A 159 -16.48 19.62 -6.75
N PRO A 160 -16.87 20.80 -7.29
CA PRO A 160 -16.80 21.03 -8.74
C PRO A 160 -15.39 20.92 -9.33
N GLU A 161 -14.38 21.26 -8.52
CA GLU A 161 -12.97 21.32 -8.95
C GLU A 161 -12.16 20.05 -8.61
N THR A 162 -12.57 19.27 -7.61
CA THR A 162 -11.79 18.17 -7.06
C THR A 162 -12.48 16.80 -7.14
N GLY A 163 -13.70 16.74 -7.69
CA GLY A 163 -14.45 15.50 -7.82
C GLY A 163 -15.29 15.16 -6.59
N THR A 164 -15.61 13.87 -6.42
CA THR A 164 -16.47 13.38 -5.34
C THR A 164 -15.65 13.17 -4.06
N CYS A 165 -16.09 13.81 -2.97
CA CYS A 165 -15.55 13.60 -1.63
C CYS A 165 -16.49 12.70 -0.83
N PHE A 166 -15.92 11.77 -0.08
CA PHE A 166 -16.63 10.86 0.80
C PHE A 166 -16.12 11.07 2.24
N GLY A 167 -16.94 10.72 3.20
CA GLY A 167 -16.55 10.76 4.61
C GLY A 167 -17.09 9.58 5.39
N GLY A 168 -16.40 9.19 6.44
CA GLY A 168 -16.76 8.06 7.29
C GLY A 168 -15.64 7.64 8.22
N ASP A 169 -15.45 6.33 8.36
CA ASP A 169 -14.48 5.72 9.27
C ASP A 169 -13.48 4.84 8.52
N VAL A 170 -12.25 4.83 9.01
CA VAL A 170 -11.20 3.90 8.59
C VAL A 170 -10.74 3.11 9.80
N THR A 171 -10.63 1.80 9.65
CA THR A 171 -10.00 0.92 10.64
C THR A 171 -8.89 0.13 9.97
N VAL A 172 -7.73 0.08 10.60
CA VAL A 172 -6.55 -0.62 10.12
C VAL A 172 -6.14 -1.67 11.14
N TRP A 173 -5.95 -2.90 10.69
CA TRP A 173 -5.33 -3.98 11.46
C TRP A 173 -4.02 -4.36 10.80
N ASP A 174 -2.95 -4.33 11.58
CA ASP A 174 -1.61 -4.73 11.15
C ASP A 174 -0.96 -5.62 12.20
N SER A 175 -0.86 -6.90 11.90
CA SER A 175 -0.21 -7.89 12.75
C SER A 175 1.28 -8.05 12.42
N ASN A 176 1.75 -7.49 11.31
CA ASN A 176 3.12 -7.58 10.85
C ASN A 176 4.01 -6.42 11.29
N TYR A 177 3.49 -5.52 12.12
CA TYR A 177 4.25 -4.38 12.60
C TYR A 177 5.43 -4.85 13.47
N ALA A 178 6.41 -5.43 12.80
CA ALA A 178 7.57 -6.08 13.39
C ALA A 178 8.46 -5.13 14.21
N ARG A 179 8.36 -3.82 13.96
CA ARG A 179 9.17 -2.81 14.66
C ARG A 179 8.73 -2.56 16.10
N THR A 180 7.51 -2.90 16.45
CA THR A 180 6.98 -2.77 17.82
C THR A 180 6.67 -4.10 18.48
N GLY A 181 6.78 -5.22 17.76
CA GLY A 181 6.54 -6.56 18.30
C GLY A 181 5.08 -6.86 18.63
N GLY A 182 4.12 -6.13 18.04
CA GLY A 182 2.72 -6.25 18.42
C GLY A 182 1.76 -6.12 17.25
N TYR A 183 0.53 -6.50 17.53
CA TYR A 183 -0.63 -6.25 16.71
C TYR A 183 -1.09 -4.79 16.89
N ILE A 184 -1.27 -4.08 15.79
CA ILE A 184 -1.78 -2.71 15.79
C ILE A 184 -3.20 -2.71 15.23
N LYS A 185 -4.06 -2.03 15.97
CA LYS A 185 -5.38 -1.63 15.51
C LYS A 185 -5.50 -0.12 15.65
N GLU A 186 -5.66 0.56 14.53
CA GLU A 186 -5.88 2.00 14.48
C GLU A 186 -7.25 2.30 13.88
N LYS A 187 -7.94 3.28 14.45
CA LYS A 187 -9.23 3.77 13.97
C LYS A 187 -9.24 5.29 13.93
N SER A 188 -9.79 5.83 12.84
CA SER A 188 -9.97 7.25 12.66
C SER A 188 -11.24 7.55 11.87
N ASN A 189 -11.84 8.72 12.11
CA ASN A 189 -12.69 9.33 11.12
C ASN A 189 -11.83 9.74 9.93
N ALA A 190 -12.39 9.70 8.73
CA ALA A 190 -11.67 10.03 7.53
C ALA A 190 -12.56 10.68 6.48
N GLU A 191 -11.93 11.52 5.67
CA GLU A 191 -12.45 11.93 4.37
C GLU A 191 -11.57 11.37 3.27
N TRP A 192 -12.15 10.98 2.13
CA TRP A 192 -11.38 10.52 0.99
C TRP A 192 -11.96 11.02 -0.32
N GLN A 193 -11.06 11.19 -1.26
CA GLN A 193 -11.35 11.64 -2.61
C GLN A 193 -10.76 10.65 -3.61
N GLU A 194 -11.47 10.46 -4.71
CA GLU A 194 -10.88 9.81 -5.85
C GLU A 194 -9.73 10.66 -6.38
N ASN A 195 -8.56 10.06 -6.52
CA ASN A 195 -7.42 10.77 -7.09
C ASN A 195 -7.65 10.96 -8.59
N ASP A 196 -7.57 12.21 -9.10
CA ASP A 196 -7.68 12.57 -10.53
C ASP A 196 -6.62 11.88 -11.42
N LEU A 197 -5.72 11.14 -10.80
CA LEU A 197 -4.73 10.33 -11.50
C LEU A 197 -5.34 9.13 -12.24
N ARG A 198 -6.65 9.05 -12.40
CA ARG A 198 -7.31 7.97 -13.12
C ARG A 198 -7.28 8.12 -14.61
N ASP A 199 -6.98 7.02 -15.29
CA ASP A 199 -7.52 6.79 -16.62
C ASP A 199 -9.01 6.46 -16.49
N ALA A 200 -9.85 7.25 -17.15
CA ALA A 200 -11.27 6.96 -17.24
C ALA A 200 -11.45 5.52 -17.77
N GLY A 201 -11.96 4.63 -16.92
CA GLY A 201 -12.19 3.22 -17.27
C GLY A 201 -11.40 2.20 -16.46
N GLU A 202 -10.60 2.58 -15.46
CA GLU A 202 -10.03 1.64 -14.49
C GLU A 202 -11.06 1.26 -13.42
N ALA A 203 -11.27 -0.05 -13.27
CA ALA A 203 -12.21 -0.56 -12.27
C ALA A 203 -11.72 -0.37 -10.83
N LYS A 204 -10.39 -0.34 -10.62
CA LYS A 204 -9.73 -0.20 -9.32
C LYS A 204 -9.19 1.22 -9.16
N GLN A 205 -9.71 1.91 -8.19
CA GLN A 205 -9.49 3.34 -7.99
C GLN A 205 -8.32 3.61 -7.05
N THR A 206 -7.66 4.76 -7.24
CA THR A 206 -6.68 5.32 -6.30
C THR A 206 -7.36 6.42 -5.50
N TRP A 207 -7.17 6.46 -4.18
CA TRP A 207 -7.77 7.44 -3.28
C TRP A 207 -6.72 8.26 -2.55
N LYS A 208 -7.06 9.51 -2.27
CA LYS A 208 -6.45 10.31 -1.21
C LYS A 208 -7.31 10.18 0.03
N LEU A 209 -6.69 9.89 1.16
CA LEU A 209 -7.34 9.69 2.44
C LEU A 209 -6.80 10.72 3.43
N SER A 210 -7.67 11.52 4.05
CA SER A 210 -7.32 12.46 5.12
C SER A 210 -7.97 12.01 6.43
N LEU A 211 -7.17 11.85 7.48
CA LEU A 211 -7.59 11.34 8.77
C LEU A 211 -7.98 12.47 9.73
N HIS A 212 -9.11 12.32 10.39
CA HIS A 212 -9.65 13.30 11.32
C HIS A 212 -10.01 12.68 12.68
N ASN A 213 -9.85 13.43 13.74
CA ASN A 213 -10.40 13.07 15.03
C ASN A 213 -11.93 13.32 15.07
N PRO A 214 -12.67 12.77 16.07
CA PRO A 214 -14.13 12.94 16.17
C PRO A 214 -14.62 14.39 16.24
N LYS A 215 -13.74 15.37 16.46
CA LYS A 215 -14.07 16.80 16.49
C LYS A 215 -13.76 17.50 15.17
N GLY A 216 -13.34 16.76 14.14
CA GLY A 216 -13.00 17.28 12.82
C GLY A 216 -11.60 17.88 12.72
N GLY A 217 -10.77 17.78 13.76
CA GLY A 217 -9.36 18.17 13.69
C GLY A 217 -8.49 17.04 13.13
N VAL A 218 -7.30 17.39 12.69
CA VAL A 218 -6.28 16.46 12.17
C VAL A 218 -6.00 15.30 13.14
N ASN A 219 -5.87 14.10 12.63
CA ASN A 219 -5.50 12.89 13.37
C ASN A 219 -4.27 12.23 12.77
N MET A 220 -3.11 12.51 13.35
CA MET A 220 -1.81 12.00 12.90
C MET A 220 -1.60 10.57 13.38
N LEU A 221 -1.76 9.57 12.52
CA LEU A 221 -1.50 8.17 12.80
C LEU A 221 -0.21 7.68 12.14
N ASN A 222 0.47 6.75 12.80
CA ASN A 222 1.63 6.05 12.22
C ASN A 222 1.17 4.71 11.65
N LEU A 223 0.66 4.73 10.43
CA LEU A 223 0.25 3.51 9.75
C LEU A 223 1.48 2.77 9.21
N PHE A 224 1.52 1.46 9.39
CA PHE A 224 2.54 0.54 8.87
C PHE A 224 3.99 0.90 9.22
N GLY A 225 4.21 1.72 10.24
CA GLY A 225 5.55 2.21 10.60
C GLY A 225 6.15 3.24 9.67
N LEU A 226 5.35 3.81 8.76
CA LEU A 226 5.79 4.80 7.77
C LEU A 226 5.96 6.22 8.33
N GLY A 227 5.73 6.41 9.62
CA GLY A 227 5.75 7.71 10.29
C GLY A 227 4.36 8.29 10.50
N LYS A 228 4.28 9.35 11.33
CA LYS A 228 3.01 10.00 11.64
C LYS A 228 2.55 10.88 10.48
N GLU A 229 1.33 10.63 10.03
CA GLU A 229 0.70 11.38 8.94
C GLU A 229 -0.83 11.36 9.08
N ASP A 230 -1.48 12.37 8.54
CA ASP A 230 -2.93 12.43 8.39
C ASP A 230 -3.38 12.26 6.93
N ASP A 231 -2.51 12.59 5.96
CA ASP A 231 -2.80 12.46 4.53
C ASP A 231 -2.09 11.24 3.92
N TRP A 232 -2.88 10.30 3.42
CA TRP A 232 -2.41 9.04 2.86
C TRP A 232 -2.86 8.87 1.41
N ILE A 233 -2.03 8.19 0.62
CA ILE A 233 -2.36 7.78 -0.74
C ILE A 233 -2.60 6.26 -0.73
N LEU A 234 -3.79 5.85 -1.18
CA LEU A 234 -4.12 4.46 -1.42
C LEU A 234 -4.08 4.22 -2.92
N ASN A 235 -2.96 3.73 -3.43
CA ASN A 235 -2.81 3.44 -4.86
C ASN A 235 -3.29 2.03 -5.17
N GLY A 236 -4.28 1.92 -6.07
CA GLY A 236 -4.85 0.64 -6.48
C GLY A 236 -3.93 -0.22 -7.34
N ILE A 237 -2.82 0.32 -7.84
CA ILE A 237 -1.79 -0.37 -8.66
C ILE A 237 -2.40 -1.15 -9.83
N SER A 238 -3.52 -0.70 -10.38
CA SER A 238 -4.29 -1.46 -11.38
C SER A 238 -3.56 -1.64 -12.70
N GLY A 239 -2.70 -0.68 -13.05
CA GLY A 239 -1.91 -0.68 -14.29
C GLY A 239 -0.70 -1.60 -14.28
N ASP A 240 -0.22 -2.04 -13.11
CA ASP A 240 0.97 -2.87 -12.96
C ASP A 240 0.66 -4.36 -12.72
N PRO A 241 0.89 -5.25 -13.70
CA PRO A 241 0.69 -6.68 -13.52
C PRO A 241 1.59 -7.32 -12.46
N SER A 242 2.77 -6.75 -12.21
CA SER A 242 3.70 -7.23 -11.19
C SER A 242 3.38 -6.72 -9.78
N ARG A 243 2.66 -5.60 -9.66
CA ARG A 243 2.39 -4.87 -8.40
C ARG A 243 3.64 -4.29 -7.71
N VAL A 244 4.83 -4.36 -8.32
CA VAL A 244 6.11 -4.04 -7.68
C VAL A 244 6.76 -2.77 -8.22
N ARG A 245 6.36 -2.29 -9.42
CA ARG A 245 7.09 -1.21 -10.13
C ARG A 245 7.21 0.09 -9.36
N GLU A 246 6.13 0.54 -8.72
CA GLU A 246 6.13 1.75 -7.91
C GLU A 246 7.10 1.63 -6.72
N LYS A 247 7.00 0.54 -5.97
CA LYS A 247 7.91 0.29 -4.82
C LYS A 247 9.36 0.17 -5.27
N LEU A 248 9.62 -0.50 -6.40
CA LEU A 248 10.96 -0.62 -6.97
C LEU A 248 11.53 0.75 -7.36
N ALA A 249 10.76 1.58 -8.08
CA ALA A 249 11.22 2.90 -8.47
C ALA A 249 11.49 3.80 -7.27
N ALA A 250 10.63 3.74 -6.24
CA ALA A 250 10.83 4.43 -4.97
C ALA A 250 12.08 3.93 -4.24
N HIS A 251 12.29 2.63 -4.19
CA HIS A 251 13.48 2.02 -3.57
C HIS A 251 14.77 2.47 -4.24
N ILE A 252 14.82 2.42 -5.57
CA ILE A 252 15.99 2.85 -6.35
C ILE A 252 16.28 4.33 -6.08
N TRP A 253 15.27 5.21 -6.22
CA TRP A 253 15.49 6.64 -5.99
C TRP A 253 15.95 6.94 -4.57
N ASN A 254 15.32 6.35 -3.55
CA ASN A 254 15.69 6.59 -2.16
C ASN A 254 17.12 6.11 -1.84
N SER A 255 17.58 5.04 -2.47
CA SER A 255 18.97 4.57 -2.34
C SER A 255 19.94 5.58 -2.97
N VAL A 256 19.62 6.10 -4.14
CA VAL A 256 20.41 7.16 -4.82
C VAL A 256 20.39 8.46 -4.04
N SER A 257 19.23 8.86 -3.53
CA SER A 257 19.07 10.06 -2.69
C SER A 257 19.89 9.98 -1.40
N ALA A 258 19.93 8.80 -0.76
CA ALA A 258 20.74 8.57 0.43
C ALA A 258 22.24 8.63 0.13
N ASP A 259 22.69 8.04 -0.98
CA ASP A 259 24.08 8.08 -1.44
C ASP A 259 24.51 9.52 -1.78
N GLY A 260 23.65 10.28 -2.46
CA GLY A 260 23.88 11.69 -2.81
C GLY A 260 23.64 12.69 -1.67
N ALA A 261 23.13 12.23 -0.53
CA ALA A 261 22.69 13.05 0.62
C ALA A 261 21.71 14.17 0.23
N TYR A 262 20.70 13.84 -0.61
CA TYR A 262 19.67 14.77 -1.06
C TYR A 262 18.52 14.86 -0.06
N THR A 263 17.86 16.01 -0.04
CA THR A 263 16.62 16.23 0.71
C THR A 263 15.44 15.55 0.05
N LEU A 264 15.39 15.61 -1.29
CA LEU A 264 14.32 15.01 -2.07
C LEU A 264 14.38 13.48 -2.03
N ARG A 265 13.34 12.90 -1.44
CA ARG A 265 13.08 11.47 -1.39
C ARG A 265 11.61 11.20 -1.70
N THR A 266 11.26 9.97 -2.03
CA THR A 266 9.89 9.56 -2.32
C THR A 266 9.34 8.66 -1.20
N PRO A 267 8.06 8.82 -0.79
CA PRO A 267 7.47 7.92 0.17
C PRO A 267 7.50 6.47 -0.34
N GLN A 268 7.97 5.56 0.49
CA GLN A 268 7.77 4.13 0.25
C GLN A 268 6.37 3.76 0.73
N GLY A 269 5.67 2.94 -0.06
CA GLY A 269 4.37 2.41 0.30
C GLY A 269 4.48 1.01 0.90
N GLU A 270 3.48 0.64 1.71
CA GLU A 270 3.28 -0.73 2.18
C GLU A 270 2.03 -1.33 1.54
N TYR A 271 2.08 -2.64 1.27
CA TYR A 271 0.91 -3.35 0.75
C TYR A 271 -0.12 -3.53 1.85
N ALA A 272 -1.38 -3.33 1.49
CA ALA A 272 -2.51 -3.66 2.34
C ALA A 272 -3.69 -4.17 1.52
N GLU A 273 -4.54 -4.97 2.12
CA GLU A 273 -5.81 -5.39 1.53
C GLU A 273 -6.92 -4.44 1.98
N VAL A 274 -7.72 -3.96 1.04
CA VAL A 274 -8.75 -2.95 1.30
C VAL A 274 -10.14 -3.54 1.13
N VAL A 275 -10.98 -3.33 2.14
CA VAL A 275 -12.43 -3.57 2.10
C VAL A 275 -13.15 -2.23 2.22
N TYR A 276 -13.89 -1.85 1.19
CA TYR A 276 -14.61 -0.59 1.11
C TYR A 276 -16.12 -0.83 1.08
N ASN A 277 -16.83 -0.31 2.08
CA ASN A 277 -18.29 -0.46 2.24
C ASN A 277 -18.78 -1.92 2.16
N GLY A 278 -17.97 -2.85 2.69
CA GLY A 278 -18.27 -4.27 2.67
C GLY A 278 -18.03 -4.93 1.31
N GLU A 279 -17.16 -4.38 0.49
CA GLU A 279 -16.71 -4.97 -0.76
C GLU A 279 -15.19 -5.06 -0.77
N TYR A 280 -14.65 -6.25 -0.99
CA TYR A 280 -13.21 -6.45 -1.11
C TYR A 280 -12.68 -5.77 -2.37
N LYS A 281 -11.73 -4.87 -2.22
CA LYS A 281 -11.14 -4.08 -3.32
C LYS A 281 -9.76 -4.59 -3.76
N GLY A 282 -9.19 -5.55 -3.05
CA GLY A 282 -7.88 -6.14 -3.38
C GLY A 282 -6.71 -5.41 -2.74
N VAL A 283 -5.53 -5.61 -3.32
CA VAL A 283 -4.25 -5.09 -2.82
C VAL A 283 -4.06 -3.63 -3.24
N TYR A 284 -3.63 -2.81 -2.29
CA TYR A 284 -3.24 -1.41 -2.50
C TYR A 284 -1.83 -1.19 -1.97
N THR A 285 -1.10 -0.26 -2.56
CA THR A 285 0.05 0.36 -1.90
C THR A 285 -0.47 1.56 -1.11
N ILE A 286 -0.12 1.64 0.17
CA ILE A 286 -0.50 2.76 1.02
C ILE A 286 0.77 3.50 1.40
N SER A 287 0.84 4.77 1.07
CA SER A 287 2.01 5.61 1.29
C SER A 287 1.63 6.99 1.84
N ARG A 288 2.61 7.66 2.42
CA ARG A 288 2.51 9.09 2.70
C ARG A 288 2.49 9.88 1.40
N LYS A 289 2.10 11.13 1.48
CA LYS A 289 2.18 12.08 0.38
C LYS A 289 3.59 12.69 0.32
N THR A 290 4.09 13.01 -0.87
CA THR A 290 5.29 13.83 -1.01
C THR A 290 4.95 15.29 -0.75
N ASP A 291 5.30 15.79 0.43
CA ASP A 291 5.05 17.16 0.88
C ASP A 291 6.13 17.62 1.87
N GLN A 292 5.98 18.84 2.40
CA GLN A 292 6.92 19.42 3.37
C GLN A 292 7.06 18.57 4.64
N LYS A 293 5.96 18.01 5.15
CA LYS A 293 5.99 17.16 6.35
C LYS A 293 6.80 15.88 6.14
N PHE A 294 6.60 15.23 4.98
CA PHE A 294 7.33 14.01 4.64
C PHE A 294 8.81 14.28 4.44
N LEU A 295 9.14 15.38 3.75
CA LEU A 295 10.53 15.74 3.44
C LEU A 295 11.26 16.38 4.62
N ASP A 296 10.54 16.80 5.67
CA ASP A 296 11.06 17.52 6.84
C ASP A 296 11.80 18.80 6.41
N ILE A 297 11.16 19.59 5.54
CA ILE A 297 11.65 20.85 5.00
C ILE A 297 10.91 22.05 5.60
N ASP A 298 11.55 23.21 5.55
CA ASP A 298 11.03 24.45 6.14
C ASP A 298 9.84 25.02 5.32
N SER A 299 9.03 25.85 5.98
CA SER A 299 7.84 26.46 5.36
C SER A 299 8.17 27.48 4.26
N ASP A 300 9.40 27.96 4.21
CA ASP A 300 9.92 28.87 3.19
C ASP A 300 10.66 28.12 2.05
N ASP A 301 10.75 26.80 2.13
CA ASP A 301 11.17 25.97 1.01
C ASP A 301 10.02 25.82 -0.01
N LEU A 302 10.34 25.89 -1.29
CA LEU A 302 9.36 25.74 -2.37
C LEU A 302 9.49 24.38 -3.01
N LEU A 303 8.48 23.53 -2.81
CA LEU A 303 8.38 22.22 -3.44
C LEU A 303 7.43 22.26 -4.64
N LEU A 304 7.94 21.97 -5.81
CA LEU A 304 7.22 21.99 -7.08
C LEU A 304 7.20 20.64 -7.75
N ARG A 305 6.13 20.38 -8.51
CA ARG A 305 6.05 19.29 -9.50
C ARG A 305 5.72 19.86 -10.86
N ASP A 306 6.32 19.32 -11.92
CA ASP A 306 5.95 19.63 -13.30
C ASP A 306 4.47 19.35 -13.54
N LYS A 307 3.77 20.33 -14.04
CA LYS A 307 2.38 20.19 -14.43
C LYS A 307 2.24 19.96 -15.94
N LYS A 308 3.10 20.62 -16.71
CA LYS A 308 3.10 20.56 -18.17
C LYS A 308 4.39 21.16 -18.69
N TYR A 309 5.03 20.49 -19.66
CA TYR A 309 6.13 21.07 -20.39
C TYR A 309 5.68 21.41 -21.83
N PRO A 310 5.41 22.66 -22.18
CA PRO A 310 5.08 23.06 -23.53
C PRO A 310 6.34 23.19 -24.36
N ARG A 311 6.34 22.65 -25.56
CA ARG A 311 7.42 22.88 -26.53
C ARG A 311 7.62 24.38 -26.74
N GLY A 312 8.77 24.88 -26.32
CA GLY A 312 9.26 26.22 -26.69
C GLY A 312 8.74 27.39 -25.86
N SER A 313 8.03 27.21 -24.74
CA SER A 313 7.71 28.29 -23.82
C SER A 313 7.61 27.80 -22.38
N TYR A 314 8.36 28.43 -21.49
CA TYR A 314 8.17 28.32 -20.06
C TYR A 314 7.02 29.25 -19.66
N ALA A 315 5.97 28.71 -19.09
CA ALA A 315 4.84 29.48 -18.61
C ALA A 315 4.67 29.28 -17.11
N GLN A 316 4.26 30.34 -16.42
CA GLN A 316 4.04 30.37 -14.98
C GLN A 316 3.18 29.20 -14.45
N ASN A 317 2.24 28.70 -15.27
CA ASN A 317 1.32 27.64 -14.91
C ASN A 317 1.84 26.20 -15.23
N ASN A 318 3.13 26.05 -15.51
CA ASN A 318 3.73 24.73 -15.81
C ASN A 318 4.05 23.91 -14.57
N TYR A 319 3.93 24.50 -13.39
CA TYR A 319 4.22 23.87 -12.11
C TYR A 319 2.98 23.74 -11.25
N THR A 320 2.96 22.71 -10.42
CA THR A 320 2.06 22.58 -9.28
C THR A 320 2.88 22.82 -8.02
N VAL A 321 2.49 23.78 -7.24
CA VAL A 321 3.00 23.95 -5.87
C VAL A 321 2.42 22.82 -5.05
N LEU A 322 3.27 21.99 -4.45
CA LEU A 322 2.83 20.85 -3.65
C LEU A 322 2.57 21.23 -2.21
N ASP A 323 3.28 22.25 -1.73
CA ASP A 323 3.09 22.78 -0.40
C ASP A 323 3.55 24.25 -0.32
N GLY A 324 2.99 25.03 0.65
CA GLY A 324 3.27 26.45 0.81
C GLY A 324 2.22 27.35 0.13
N TYR A 325 2.22 28.62 0.55
CA TYR A 325 1.30 29.64 0.04
C TYR A 325 2.03 30.56 -0.93
N TYR A 326 2.26 30.09 -2.16
CA TYR A 326 2.88 30.88 -3.21
C TYR A 326 1.88 31.21 -4.29
N THR A 327 1.83 32.46 -4.72
CA THR A 327 1.11 32.87 -5.93
C THR A 327 1.86 32.40 -7.19
N GLU A 328 1.19 32.31 -8.32
CA GLU A 328 1.82 31.94 -9.59
C GLU A 328 2.97 32.89 -9.98
N ASP A 329 2.84 34.19 -9.64
CA ASP A 329 3.86 35.20 -9.90
C ASP A 329 5.10 35.00 -8.99
N GLU A 330 4.90 34.66 -7.72
CA GLU A 330 6.01 34.35 -6.79
C GLU A 330 6.75 33.09 -7.23
N VAL A 331 6.03 32.04 -7.59
CA VAL A 331 6.63 30.82 -8.15
C VAL A 331 7.46 31.15 -9.38
N TRP A 332 6.92 31.96 -10.30
CA TRP A 332 7.64 32.35 -11.50
C TRP A 332 8.92 33.14 -11.23
N GLN A 333 8.89 34.09 -10.31
CA GLN A 333 10.07 34.84 -9.91
C GLN A 333 11.21 33.95 -9.37
N ILE A 334 10.85 32.82 -8.74
CA ILE A 334 11.82 31.86 -8.21
C ILE A 334 12.39 30.97 -9.36
N VAL A 335 11.54 30.49 -10.26
CA VAL A 335 11.98 29.52 -11.28
C VAL A 335 12.49 30.15 -12.57
N GLU A 336 12.13 31.42 -12.86
CA GLU A 336 12.52 32.13 -14.09
C GLU A 336 14.03 32.21 -14.30
N PRO A 337 14.87 32.56 -13.31
CA PRO A 337 16.32 32.61 -13.47
C PRO A 337 16.93 31.29 -13.92
N PHE A 338 16.41 30.18 -13.40
CA PHE A 338 16.80 28.83 -13.83
C PHE A 338 16.40 28.58 -15.30
N HIS A 339 15.24 29.03 -15.72
CA HIS A 339 14.76 28.84 -17.08
C HIS A 339 15.38 29.79 -18.11
N THR A 340 15.72 31.02 -17.71
CA THR A 340 16.30 32.04 -18.61
C THR A 340 17.81 31.95 -18.74
N LYS A 341 18.47 31.05 -18.02
CA LYS A 341 19.93 30.90 -17.93
C LYS A 341 20.66 32.05 -17.23
N GLU A 342 19.95 32.89 -16.48
CA GLU A 342 20.56 34.03 -15.81
C GLU A 342 21.42 33.61 -14.62
N ASP A 343 20.98 32.59 -13.87
CA ASP A 343 21.75 32.05 -12.75
C ASP A 343 21.54 30.55 -12.57
N LEU A 344 22.53 29.76 -12.91
CA LEU A 344 22.57 28.31 -12.70
C LEU A 344 23.48 27.90 -11.53
N SER A 345 24.06 28.87 -10.81
CA SER A 345 24.99 28.59 -9.71
C SER A 345 24.34 27.87 -8.53
N ALA A 346 23.03 28.03 -8.37
CA ALA A 346 22.23 27.37 -7.34
C ALA A 346 21.90 25.90 -7.65
N VAL A 347 22.06 25.45 -8.89
CA VAL A 347 21.72 24.08 -9.29
C VAL A 347 22.66 23.07 -8.63
N ASN A 348 22.08 22.12 -7.92
CA ASN A 348 22.80 20.93 -7.49
C ASN A 348 22.98 19.98 -8.68
N ILE A 349 24.10 20.15 -9.40
CA ILE A 349 24.39 19.38 -10.63
C ILE A 349 24.39 17.87 -10.37
N ASN A 350 24.86 17.40 -9.21
CA ASN A 350 24.84 15.99 -8.87
C ASN A 350 23.41 15.47 -8.74
N SER A 351 22.53 16.23 -8.06
CA SER A 351 21.12 15.87 -7.95
C SER A 351 20.43 15.85 -9.31
N TRP A 352 20.78 16.79 -10.20
CA TRP A 352 20.26 16.79 -11.57
C TRP A 352 20.75 15.55 -12.36
N ILE A 353 22.04 15.22 -12.28
CA ILE A 353 22.63 14.03 -12.91
C ILE A 353 21.90 12.78 -12.44
N ASP A 354 21.80 12.58 -11.13
CA ASP A 354 21.17 11.41 -10.53
C ASP A 354 19.68 11.30 -10.89
N ALA A 355 18.93 12.40 -10.78
CA ALA A 355 17.52 12.42 -11.16
C ALA A 355 17.31 12.02 -12.63
N ASN A 356 18.19 12.48 -13.51
CA ASN A 356 18.09 12.15 -14.92
C ASN A 356 18.57 10.74 -15.27
N ILE A 357 19.62 10.23 -14.61
CA ILE A 357 20.04 8.82 -14.74
C ILE A 357 18.88 7.90 -14.31
N ILE A 358 18.26 8.18 -13.15
CA ILE A 358 17.18 7.34 -12.66
C ILE A 358 15.93 7.49 -13.53
N ALA A 359 15.57 8.70 -13.97
CA ALA A 359 14.48 8.89 -14.92
C ALA A 359 14.68 8.07 -16.21
N ASN A 360 15.93 8.00 -16.70
CA ASN A 360 16.30 7.15 -17.83
C ASN A 360 16.22 5.66 -17.46
N ALA A 361 16.75 5.25 -16.32
CA ALA A 361 16.78 3.85 -15.89
C ALA A 361 15.37 3.28 -15.75
N VAL A 362 14.48 3.99 -15.03
CA VAL A 362 13.08 3.58 -14.83
C VAL A 362 12.20 3.90 -16.04
N TYR A 363 12.69 4.71 -16.97
CA TYR A 363 11.96 5.22 -18.14
C TYR A 363 10.58 5.77 -17.76
N ASN A 364 10.60 6.74 -16.85
CA ASN A 364 9.39 7.41 -16.40
C ASN A 364 8.85 8.33 -17.50
N LYS A 365 7.90 7.85 -18.27
CA LYS A 365 7.26 8.61 -19.35
C LYS A 365 5.91 9.19 -18.97
N GLY A 366 5.59 9.27 -17.71
CA GLY A 366 4.39 9.90 -17.16
C GLY A 366 3.11 9.80 -18.00
N ARG A 367 1.98 10.28 -17.48
CA ARG A 367 0.70 10.31 -18.21
C ARG A 367 0.72 11.17 -19.48
N ARG A 368 1.60 12.14 -19.54
CA ARG A 368 1.59 13.22 -20.54
C ARG A 368 2.61 13.04 -21.63
N SER A 369 3.22 11.90 -21.73
CA SER A 369 4.26 11.58 -22.72
C SER A 369 5.58 12.35 -22.54
N TYR A 370 5.84 12.84 -21.33
CA TYR A 370 7.11 13.41 -20.90
C TYR A 370 7.41 12.99 -19.47
N THR A 371 8.67 13.03 -19.08
CA THR A 371 9.09 12.72 -17.71
C THR A 371 8.74 13.85 -16.78
N GLU A 372 8.10 13.53 -15.70
CA GLU A 372 7.74 14.49 -14.64
C GLU A 372 8.84 14.49 -13.58
N MET A 373 9.14 15.69 -13.03
CA MET A 373 10.13 15.91 -12.00
C MET A 373 9.54 16.70 -10.83
N TYR A 374 10.08 16.43 -9.65
CA TYR A 374 9.97 17.34 -8.51
C TYR A 374 11.19 18.25 -8.45
N TYR A 375 10.98 19.47 -8.01
CA TYR A 375 12.00 20.48 -7.79
C TYR A 375 11.87 21.00 -6.37
N LEU A 376 12.98 21.07 -5.66
CA LEU A 376 13.05 21.71 -4.36
C LEU A 376 13.95 22.95 -4.46
N PHE A 377 13.40 24.11 -4.17
CA PHE A 377 14.12 25.37 -4.02
C PHE A 377 14.22 25.69 -2.53
N SER A 378 15.36 25.42 -1.92
CA SER A 378 15.57 25.66 -0.50
C SER A 378 15.55 27.17 -0.20
N ASN A 379 14.87 27.59 0.87
CA ASN A 379 14.60 28.98 1.26
C ASN A 379 13.77 29.79 0.24
N GLY A 380 13.05 29.14 -0.67
CA GLY A 380 12.11 29.78 -1.58
C GLY A 380 12.69 30.90 -2.43
N THR A 381 13.98 30.88 -2.75
CA THR A 381 14.64 31.91 -3.54
C THR A 381 15.40 31.32 -4.74
N SER A 382 15.58 32.12 -5.78
CA SER A 382 16.37 31.72 -6.94
C SER A 382 17.88 31.54 -6.67
N ALA A 383 18.37 32.07 -5.56
CA ALA A 383 19.74 31.87 -5.10
C ALA A 383 19.91 30.63 -4.22
N ALA A 384 18.80 29.91 -3.96
CA ALA A 384 18.79 28.71 -3.16
C ALA A 384 19.31 27.50 -3.92
N LYS A 385 19.72 26.47 -3.17
CA LYS A 385 20.09 25.19 -3.75
C LYS A 385 18.85 24.53 -4.38
N ILE A 386 18.97 24.16 -5.66
CA ILE A 386 17.90 23.49 -6.41
C ILE A 386 18.23 22.01 -6.50
N GLU A 387 17.37 21.17 -5.94
CA GLU A 387 17.43 19.70 -6.07
C GLU A 387 16.34 19.16 -6.99
N PHE A 388 16.58 17.99 -7.57
CA PHE A 388 15.72 17.33 -8.54
C PHE A 388 15.41 15.91 -8.10
N MET A 389 14.19 15.44 -8.38
CA MET A 389 13.78 14.07 -8.16
C MET A 389 12.82 13.63 -9.28
N PRO A 390 12.99 12.43 -9.88
CA PRO A 390 12.01 11.93 -10.82
C PRO A 390 10.72 11.53 -10.09
N VAL A 391 9.58 11.75 -10.72
CA VAL A 391 8.30 11.23 -10.22
C VAL A 391 8.27 9.72 -10.45
N THR A 392 8.12 8.94 -9.38
CA THR A 392 8.18 7.47 -9.38
C THR A 392 6.80 6.87 -9.15
N GLU A 393 5.90 6.98 -10.13
CA GLU A 393 4.57 6.36 -10.10
C GLU A 393 4.58 4.98 -10.80
N ASP A 394 3.42 4.32 -10.84
CA ASP A 394 3.25 2.98 -11.43
C ASP A 394 3.51 2.89 -12.94
N ALA A 395 3.57 4.05 -13.63
CA ALA A 395 3.84 4.15 -15.06
C ALA A 395 5.34 4.20 -15.39
N VAL A 396 6.11 3.23 -14.91
CA VAL A 396 7.54 3.10 -15.09
C VAL A 396 7.90 1.71 -15.64
N PHE A 397 9.14 1.50 -16.02
CA PHE A 397 9.66 0.22 -16.52
C PHE A 397 8.81 -0.39 -17.65
N GLY A 398 8.55 0.40 -18.69
CA GLY A 398 7.88 -0.05 -19.90
C GLY A 398 6.36 -0.04 -19.85
N ILE A 399 5.74 0.39 -18.77
CA ILE A 399 4.30 0.64 -18.70
C ILE A 399 4.02 2.13 -18.86
N THR A 400 2.97 2.46 -19.61
CA THR A 400 2.46 3.82 -19.72
C THR A 400 0.96 3.85 -19.46
N HIS A 401 0.47 4.93 -18.87
CA HIS A 401 -0.97 5.13 -18.62
C HIS A 401 -1.83 5.10 -19.90
N ARG A 402 -1.26 5.49 -21.05
CA ARG A 402 -2.02 5.61 -22.30
C ARG A 402 -2.45 4.32 -22.94
N THR A 403 -1.73 3.24 -22.74
CA THR A 403 -1.89 2.07 -23.61
C THR A 403 -2.29 0.80 -22.90
N LYS A 404 -2.24 0.74 -21.56
CA LYS A 404 -2.45 -0.51 -20.79
C LYS A 404 -1.68 -1.72 -21.38
N ARG A 405 -0.71 -1.44 -22.26
CA ARG A 405 0.16 -2.40 -22.94
C ARG A 405 1.58 -2.12 -22.49
N ASN A 406 2.33 -3.18 -22.23
CA ASN A 406 3.76 -3.09 -22.08
C ASN A 406 4.34 -2.46 -23.37
N ILE A 407 4.67 -1.18 -23.32
CA ILE A 407 5.42 -0.56 -24.41
C ILE A 407 6.87 -0.80 -24.07
N TYR A 408 7.45 -1.77 -24.75
CA TYR A 408 8.86 -2.09 -24.66
C TYR A 408 9.70 -1.07 -25.46
N GLU A 409 9.66 0.20 -25.05
CA GLU A 409 10.59 1.22 -25.58
C GLU A 409 11.84 1.25 -24.68
N PHE A 410 12.60 0.15 -24.64
CA PHE A 410 13.81 0.08 -23.82
C PHE A 410 15.00 0.83 -24.45
N ASP A 411 14.95 1.13 -25.75
CA ASP A 411 16.03 1.66 -26.59
C ASP A 411 15.98 3.17 -26.82
N ARG A 412 15.32 3.93 -25.96
CA ARG A 412 15.26 5.39 -26.04
C ARG A 412 16.03 6.06 -24.92
N ASN A 413 16.87 7.02 -25.30
CA ASN A 413 17.51 7.93 -24.35
C ASN A 413 16.67 9.19 -24.19
N LEU A 414 16.28 9.55 -22.97
CA LEU A 414 15.45 10.70 -22.68
C LEU A 414 16.16 12.03 -23.03
N TYR A 415 17.49 12.11 -22.88
CA TYR A 415 18.26 13.31 -23.22
C TYR A 415 18.17 13.66 -24.71
N THR A 416 18.06 12.68 -25.58
CA THR A 416 18.00 12.88 -27.04
C THR A 416 16.57 12.87 -27.57
N SER A 417 15.61 12.35 -26.82
CA SER A 417 14.23 12.17 -27.29
C SER A 417 13.23 13.18 -26.73
N GLU A 418 13.57 13.88 -25.65
CA GLU A 418 12.69 14.86 -25.02
C GLU A 418 13.28 16.26 -24.99
N VAL A 419 12.57 17.24 -25.54
CA VAL A 419 13.00 18.64 -25.66
C VAL A 419 13.41 19.25 -24.32
N LYS A 420 12.70 18.92 -23.23
CA LYS A 420 13.01 19.41 -21.88
C LYS A 420 14.44 19.08 -21.46
N TYR A 421 14.82 17.82 -21.57
CA TYR A 421 16.17 17.39 -21.18
C TYR A 421 17.24 17.99 -22.03
N THR A 422 16.98 18.13 -23.32
CA THR A 422 17.92 18.77 -24.25
C THR A 422 18.16 20.23 -23.83
N ASP A 423 17.10 20.99 -23.52
CA ASP A 423 17.23 22.38 -23.11
C ASP A 423 17.98 22.54 -21.78
N GLU A 424 17.65 21.74 -20.77
CA GLU A 424 18.33 21.74 -19.47
C GLU A 424 19.76 21.24 -19.57
N TYR A 425 19.99 20.16 -20.31
CA TYR A 425 21.30 19.60 -20.57
C TYR A 425 22.24 20.59 -21.27
N ASP A 426 21.78 21.25 -22.36
CA ASP A 426 22.59 22.22 -23.10
C ASP A 426 23.00 23.41 -22.21
N LYS A 427 22.08 23.86 -21.32
CA LYS A 427 22.38 24.92 -20.36
C LYS A 427 23.42 24.51 -19.32
N LEU A 428 23.25 23.31 -18.76
CA LEU A 428 24.18 22.81 -17.75
C LEU A 428 25.56 22.53 -18.33
N LYS A 429 25.63 22.09 -19.59
CA LYS A 429 26.90 21.85 -20.27
C LYS A 429 27.71 23.13 -20.52
N GLU A 430 27.04 24.28 -20.61
CA GLU A 430 27.74 25.59 -20.71
C GLU A 430 28.52 25.91 -19.42
N ILE A 431 27.99 25.54 -18.24
CA ILE A 431 28.61 25.79 -16.93
C ILE A 431 29.41 24.60 -16.38
N CYS A 432 29.18 23.39 -16.92
CA CYS A 432 29.86 22.16 -16.55
C CYS A 432 30.30 21.45 -17.84
N PRO A 433 31.43 21.81 -18.43
CA PRO A 433 31.89 21.26 -19.71
C PRO A 433 32.17 19.74 -19.69
N ASP A 434 32.47 19.20 -18.51
CA ASP A 434 32.70 17.78 -18.22
C ASP A 434 31.41 17.00 -17.85
N LEU A 435 30.22 17.57 -18.11
CA LEU A 435 28.93 17.00 -17.71
C LEU A 435 28.73 15.56 -18.24
N ASP A 436 29.11 15.29 -19.49
CA ASP A 436 28.98 13.95 -20.09
C ASP A 436 29.81 12.91 -19.35
N GLU A 437 31.08 13.27 -19.07
CA GLU A 437 32.00 12.40 -18.35
C GLU A 437 31.45 12.10 -16.93
N ARG A 438 30.96 13.12 -16.24
CA ARG A 438 30.33 12.98 -14.91
C ARG A 438 29.08 12.10 -14.94
N ILE A 439 28.23 12.25 -15.97
CA ILE A 439 27.04 11.40 -16.14
C ILE A 439 27.49 9.93 -16.34
N ALA A 440 28.44 9.69 -17.23
CA ALA A 440 28.94 8.35 -17.53
C ALA A 440 29.62 7.70 -16.31
N GLU A 441 30.48 8.44 -15.60
CA GLU A 441 31.10 7.95 -14.35
C GLU A 441 30.07 7.62 -13.28
N ARG A 442 29.09 8.51 -13.08
CA ARG A 442 28.04 8.30 -12.10
C ARG A 442 27.14 7.14 -12.46
N TYR A 443 26.77 6.99 -13.72
CA TYR A 443 26.00 5.85 -14.19
C TYR A 443 26.73 4.52 -13.92
N ARG A 444 28.03 4.43 -14.27
CA ARG A 444 28.85 3.24 -14.02
C ARG A 444 28.94 2.89 -12.53
N TYR A 445 29.11 3.90 -11.68
CA TYR A 445 29.09 3.71 -10.23
C TYR A 445 27.76 3.12 -9.78
N LEU A 446 26.63 3.73 -10.14
CA LEU A 446 25.30 3.24 -9.78
C LEU A 446 25.02 1.85 -10.38
N ARG A 447 25.49 1.57 -11.58
CA ARG A 447 25.31 0.30 -12.27
C ARG A 447 26.06 -0.86 -11.60
N GLY A 448 27.15 -0.54 -10.90
CA GLY A 448 27.91 -1.51 -10.11
C GLY A 448 27.35 -1.78 -8.71
N ASP A 449 26.34 -1.02 -8.27
CA ASP A 449 25.78 -1.10 -6.90
C ASP A 449 24.24 -1.00 -6.93
N ILE A 450 23.68 0.21 -6.81
CA ILE A 450 22.22 0.45 -6.66
C ILE A 450 21.42 -0.07 -7.87
N LEU A 451 21.98 0.05 -9.08
CA LEU A 451 21.38 -0.43 -10.33
C LEU A 451 21.92 -1.82 -10.75
N ALA A 452 22.57 -2.55 -9.88
CA ALA A 452 22.97 -3.93 -10.14
C ALA A 452 21.73 -4.83 -10.33
N GLU A 453 21.73 -5.63 -11.40
CA GLU A 453 20.57 -6.47 -11.74
C GLU A 453 20.18 -7.42 -10.60
N ASP A 454 21.17 -8.06 -9.98
CA ASP A 454 20.93 -9.00 -8.89
C ASP A 454 20.20 -8.31 -7.72
N SER A 455 20.68 -7.12 -7.29
CA SER A 455 20.04 -6.35 -6.20
C SER A 455 18.60 -5.96 -6.54
N ILE A 456 18.36 -5.54 -7.78
CA ILE A 456 17.03 -5.17 -8.26
C ILE A 456 16.11 -6.39 -8.34
N PHE A 457 16.61 -7.51 -8.84
CA PHE A 457 15.82 -8.74 -8.97
C PHE A 457 15.52 -9.35 -7.61
N ASP A 458 16.45 -9.32 -6.67
CA ASP A 458 16.20 -9.75 -5.28
C ASP A 458 15.10 -8.90 -4.62
N PHE A 459 15.11 -7.58 -4.83
CA PHE A 459 14.03 -6.72 -4.35
C PHE A 459 12.68 -7.08 -4.99
N ILE A 460 12.63 -7.26 -6.32
CA ILE A 460 11.41 -7.65 -7.03
C ILE A 460 10.89 -8.98 -6.50
N ASP A 461 11.73 -9.98 -6.32
CA ASP A 461 11.35 -11.30 -5.87
C ASP A 461 10.87 -11.30 -4.42
N SER A 462 11.51 -10.52 -3.57
CA SER A 462 11.10 -10.34 -2.17
C SER A 462 9.70 -9.74 -2.07
N GLU A 463 9.45 -8.62 -2.76
CA GLU A 463 8.16 -7.94 -2.74
C GLU A 463 7.03 -8.81 -3.35
N TYR A 464 7.32 -9.45 -4.48
CA TYR A 464 6.34 -10.30 -5.13
C TYR A 464 6.04 -11.57 -4.33
N SER A 465 7.05 -12.19 -3.70
CA SER A 465 6.88 -13.34 -2.82
C SER A 465 6.04 -12.99 -1.58
N SER A 466 6.22 -11.80 -1.02
CA SER A 466 5.37 -11.31 0.06
C SER A 466 3.89 -11.28 -0.33
N LEU A 467 3.57 -10.79 -1.53
CA LEU A 467 2.22 -10.79 -2.08
C LEU A 467 1.69 -12.21 -2.36
N GLN A 468 2.53 -13.11 -2.88
CA GLN A 468 2.14 -14.51 -3.12
C GLN A 468 1.85 -15.23 -1.81
N ASN A 469 2.77 -15.13 -0.85
CA ASN A 469 2.67 -15.82 0.44
C ASN A 469 1.51 -15.30 1.30
N SER A 470 1.03 -14.08 1.05
CA SER A 470 -0.18 -13.54 1.69
C SER A 470 -1.49 -14.09 1.10
N GLY A 471 -1.44 -14.81 -0.04
CA GLY A 471 -2.62 -15.21 -0.82
C GLY A 471 -3.32 -14.06 -1.54
N ALA A 472 -2.86 -12.83 -1.38
CA ALA A 472 -3.52 -11.62 -1.88
C ALA A 472 -3.59 -11.58 -3.41
N LEU A 473 -2.57 -12.08 -4.11
CA LEU A 473 -2.60 -12.17 -5.58
C LEU A 473 -3.70 -13.10 -6.09
N LEU A 474 -4.00 -14.19 -5.39
CA LEU A 474 -5.10 -15.09 -5.74
C LEU A 474 -6.45 -14.38 -5.56
N ARG A 475 -6.64 -13.67 -4.45
CA ARG A 475 -7.85 -12.87 -4.18
C ARG A 475 -8.04 -11.75 -5.18
N GLU A 476 -6.97 -11.04 -5.50
CA GLU A 476 -6.93 -9.98 -6.52
C GLU A 476 -7.37 -10.51 -7.89
N LYS A 477 -6.84 -11.70 -8.28
CA LYS A 477 -7.19 -12.35 -9.53
C LYS A 477 -8.68 -12.70 -9.62
N VAL A 478 -9.24 -13.23 -8.54
CA VAL A 478 -10.67 -13.56 -8.47
C VAL A 478 -11.53 -12.30 -8.51
N ARG A 479 -11.16 -11.28 -7.72
CA ARG A 479 -11.95 -10.04 -7.61
C ARG A 479 -12.04 -9.26 -8.92
N TRP A 480 -10.94 -9.21 -9.69
CA TRP A 480 -10.83 -8.41 -10.91
C TRP A 480 -10.79 -9.24 -12.18
N GLU A 481 -11.10 -10.55 -12.11
CA GLU A 481 -11.07 -11.49 -13.23
C GLU A 481 -9.76 -11.42 -14.04
N ILE A 482 -8.64 -11.21 -13.34
CA ILE A 482 -7.33 -11.08 -13.98
C ILE A 482 -6.87 -12.45 -14.47
N SER A 483 -6.58 -12.57 -15.77
CA SER A 483 -6.02 -13.82 -16.30
C SER A 483 -4.62 -14.09 -15.74
N GLY A 484 -4.32 -15.33 -15.35
CA GLY A 484 -3.07 -15.72 -14.69
C GLY A 484 -1.78 -15.33 -15.42
N LYS A 485 -1.82 -15.11 -16.73
CA LYS A 485 -0.69 -14.65 -17.55
C LYS A 485 -0.30 -13.17 -17.31
N LYS A 486 -1.14 -12.40 -16.61
CA LYS A 486 -0.90 -10.98 -16.36
C LYS A 486 -0.24 -10.70 -15.00
N GLN A 487 -0.32 -11.64 -14.05
CA GLN A 487 0.33 -11.50 -12.75
C GLN A 487 1.69 -12.20 -12.79
N SER A 488 2.74 -11.46 -13.11
CA SER A 488 4.11 -11.98 -13.21
C SER A 488 5.11 -10.85 -13.15
N THR A 489 6.28 -11.13 -12.61
CA THR A 489 7.45 -10.23 -12.61
C THR A 489 8.36 -10.42 -13.82
N GLU A 490 8.24 -11.52 -14.55
CA GLU A 490 9.11 -11.83 -15.69
C GLU A 490 9.15 -10.71 -16.74
N PRO A 491 8.02 -10.14 -17.22
CA PRO A 491 8.08 -9.05 -18.18
C PRO A 491 8.76 -7.78 -17.64
N LEU A 492 8.71 -7.56 -16.30
CA LEU A 492 9.41 -6.47 -15.65
C LEU A 492 10.93 -6.72 -15.69
N LYS A 493 11.37 -7.91 -15.30
CA LYS A 493 12.79 -8.28 -15.29
C LYS A 493 13.40 -8.27 -16.69
N GLU A 494 12.68 -8.82 -17.68
CA GLU A 494 13.10 -8.76 -19.09
C GLU A 494 13.27 -7.31 -19.59
N TYR A 495 12.32 -6.44 -19.23
CA TYR A 495 12.40 -5.03 -19.57
C TYR A 495 13.62 -4.36 -18.93
N ILE A 496 13.83 -4.55 -17.63
CA ILE A 496 14.95 -3.96 -16.88
C ILE A 496 16.27 -4.39 -17.50
N LYS A 497 16.43 -5.68 -17.80
CA LYS A 497 17.63 -6.20 -18.43
C LYS A 497 17.91 -5.54 -19.78
N ALA A 498 16.92 -5.55 -20.67
CA ALA A 498 17.05 -4.91 -21.99
C ALA A 498 17.30 -3.40 -21.88
N ARG A 499 16.68 -2.73 -20.89
CA ARG A 499 16.87 -1.31 -20.62
C ARG A 499 18.29 -0.99 -20.20
N PHE A 500 18.84 -1.77 -19.29
CA PHE A 500 20.19 -1.57 -18.78
C PHE A 500 21.25 -1.94 -19.84
N GLU A 501 21.06 -3.03 -20.58
CA GLU A 501 21.92 -3.35 -21.73
C GLU A 501 21.99 -2.17 -22.72
N TYR A 502 20.85 -1.53 -23.01
CA TYR A 502 20.84 -0.33 -23.85
C TYR A 502 21.58 0.86 -23.21
N LEU A 503 21.31 1.15 -21.94
CA LEU A 503 21.95 2.27 -21.25
C LEU A 503 23.46 2.06 -21.06
N ASP A 504 23.91 0.80 -20.91
CA ASP A 504 25.33 0.43 -20.88
C ASP A 504 26.01 0.78 -22.21
N THR A 505 25.30 0.73 -23.36
CA THR A 505 25.84 1.24 -24.64
C THR A 505 25.86 2.77 -24.75
N VAL A 506 25.03 3.47 -23.96
CA VAL A 506 24.95 4.94 -23.97
C VAL A 506 25.98 5.58 -23.04
N TYR A 507 26.22 4.96 -21.87
CA TYR A 507 27.05 5.51 -20.79
C TYR A 507 28.27 4.64 -20.44
N GLY A 508 28.35 3.42 -20.97
CA GLY A 508 29.51 2.54 -20.83
C GLY A 508 30.72 3.06 -21.66
N ASP A 509 31.88 2.55 -21.33
CA ASP A 509 33.07 2.80 -22.18
C ASP A 509 32.96 1.99 -23.48
N GLU A 510 33.38 2.57 -24.60
CA GLU A 510 33.66 1.85 -25.84
C GLU A 510 34.76 0.79 -25.66
#